data_5e333856899ab490aff142f8f1ddfd91
#
_entry.id   5e333856899ab490aff142f8f1ddfd91
#
_cell.length_a   1.000
_cell.length_b   1.000
_cell.length_c   1.000
_cell.angle_alpha   90.00
_cell.angle_beta   90.00
_cell.angle_gamma   90.00
#
_symmetry.space_group_name_H-M   'P 1'
#
loop_
_entity.id
_entity.type
_entity.pdbx_description
1 polymer ?
#
loop_
_entity_poly.entity_id
_entity_poly.type
_entity_poly.pdbx_seq_one_letter_code
_entity_poly.pdbx_strand_id
1 'polypeptide(L)'
;MTNQPAPLKRYDYYKGPERLGEEWTLSRGTLTMRCVLSTNKLGWELRLTAGSSFSRSQVCKSESDVRTTSAAWAAEARAKGWT
;
A
#
# COMPACT_ATOMS: atom_id res chain seq x y z
N MET A 1 33.47 -18.30 -0.71
CA MET A 1 32.85 -18.19 -0.94
C MET A 1 32.03 -17.92 -0.86
N THR A 2 31.75 -17.77 -0.63
CA THR A 2 30.93 -17.62 -0.47
C THR A 2 30.11 -17.90 -0.97
N ASN A 3 30.12 -18.25 -0.72
CA ASN A 3 29.34 -18.39 -1.31
C ASN A 3 28.32 -18.12 -1.20
N GLN A 4 28.40 -17.45 -1.76
CA GLN A 4 27.08 -16.93 -1.83
C GLN A 4 26.19 -17.97 -2.48
N PRO A 5 25.13 -18.39 -1.84
CA PRO A 5 24.20 -19.29 -2.50
C PRO A 5 23.61 -18.63 -3.74
N ALA A 6 22.95 -19.42 -4.56
CA ALA A 6 22.24 -18.88 -5.70
C ALA A 6 21.41 -17.68 -5.25
N PRO A 7 21.21 -16.71 -6.13
CA PRO A 7 20.42 -15.56 -5.75
C PRO A 7 19.10 -16.01 -5.16
N LEU A 8 18.79 -15.51 -4.00
CA LEU A 8 17.53 -15.85 -3.38
C LEU A 8 16.40 -15.17 -4.13
N LYS A 9 15.32 -15.85 -4.23
CA LYS A 9 14.12 -15.23 -4.74
C LYS A 9 13.70 -14.14 -3.77
N ARG A 10 12.98 -13.17 -4.29
CA ARG A 10 12.58 -12.03 -3.48
C ARG A 10 11.91 -12.46 -2.18
N TYR A 11 10.99 -13.43 -2.25
CA TYR A 11 10.28 -13.84 -1.06
C TYR A 11 11.14 -14.62 -0.08
N ASP A 12 12.30 -15.13 -0.51
CA ASP A 12 13.21 -15.83 0.39
C ASP A 12 13.83 -14.87 1.39
N TYR A 13 13.93 -13.61 1.03
CA TYR A 13 14.41 -12.58 1.94
C TYR A 13 13.28 -11.83 2.64
N TYR A 14 12.06 -12.16 2.30
CA TYR A 14 10.95 -11.39 2.80
C TYR A 14 10.80 -11.59 4.29
N LYS A 15 10.88 -10.52 5.03
CA LYS A 15 10.82 -10.55 6.49
C LYS A 15 9.51 -9.94 7.00
N GLY A 16 8.54 -9.85 6.14
CA GLY A 16 7.27 -9.28 6.48
C GLY A 16 7.05 -7.96 5.77
N PRO A 17 5.86 -7.38 5.90
CA PRO A 17 5.55 -6.14 5.22
C PRO A 17 6.45 -5.03 5.71
N GLU A 18 6.94 -4.24 4.78
CA GLU A 18 7.72 -3.07 5.08
C GLU A 18 6.98 -1.87 4.50
N ARG A 19 6.68 -0.90 5.35
CA ARG A 19 5.99 0.30 4.92
C ARG A 19 6.91 1.13 4.04
N LEU A 20 6.41 1.48 2.85
CA LEU A 20 7.17 2.28 1.90
C LEU A 20 6.76 3.75 1.95
N GLY A 21 5.53 4.05 2.39
CA GLY A 21 5.09 5.42 2.52
C GLY A 21 3.61 5.57 2.28
N GLU A 22 3.15 6.82 2.27
CA GLU A 22 1.77 7.14 2.00
C GLU A 22 1.63 7.61 0.57
N GLU A 23 0.68 7.00 -0.17
CA GLU A 23 0.37 7.46 -1.51
C GLU A 23 -0.40 8.77 -1.45
N TRP A 24 -1.29 8.89 -0.47
CA TRP A 24 -2.03 10.13 -0.25
C TRP A 24 -2.69 10.08 1.12
N THR A 25 -3.08 11.27 1.58
CA THR A 25 -3.81 11.47 2.82
C THR A 25 -4.91 12.47 2.56
N LEU A 26 -6.11 12.15 2.99
CA LEU A 26 -7.27 13.03 2.87
C LEU A 26 -7.94 13.17 4.24
N SER A 27 -8.72 14.22 4.41
CA SER A 27 -9.37 14.51 5.66
C SER A 27 -10.85 14.77 5.46
N ARG A 28 -11.62 14.50 6.49
CA ARG A 28 -13.03 14.87 6.53
C ARG A 28 -13.37 15.15 7.99
N GLY A 29 -13.63 16.42 8.30
CA GLY A 29 -13.79 16.83 9.69
C GLY A 29 -12.51 16.57 10.46
N THR A 30 -12.62 15.82 11.56
CA THR A 30 -11.44 15.49 12.37
C THR A 30 -10.82 14.16 12.00
N LEU A 31 -11.37 13.48 11.00
CA LEU A 31 -10.85 12.17 10.58
C LEU A 31 -9.83 12.32 9.48
N THR A 32 -8.86 11.44 9.48
CA THR A 32 -7.82 11.36 8.44
C THR A 32 -7.89 10.00 7.80
N MET A 33 -7.88 9.98 6.47
CA MET A 33 -7.83 8.74 5.70
C MET A 33 -6.45 8.66 5.04
N ARG A 34 -5.80 7.52 5.15
CA ARG A 34 -4.46 7.31 4.61
C ARG A 34 -4.46 6.10 3.71
N CYS A 35 -3.79 6.24 2.57
CA CYS A 35 -3.53 5.13 1.67
C CYS A 35 -2.03 4.82 1.79
N VAL A 36 -1.70 3.69 2.37
CA VAL A 36 -0.31 3.35 2.70
C VAL A 36 0.16 2.22 1.79
N LEU A 37 1.36 2.39 1.26
CA LEU A 37 1.99 1.40 0.40
C LEU A 37 3.01 0.62 1.22
N SER A 38 2.94 -0.68 1.14
CA SER A 38 3.88 -1.58 1.80
C SER A 38 4.33 -2.65 0.83
N THR A 39 5.44 -3.31 1.16
CA THR A 39 5.88 -4.46 0.38
C THR A 39 4.98 -5.65 0.68
N ASN A 40 4.96 -6.60 -0.25
CA ASN A 40 4.19 -7.83 -0.13
C ASN A 40 4.94 -8.92 -0.88
N LYS A 41 4.76 -10.17 -0.50
CA LYS A 41 5.43 -11.28 -1.17
C LYS A 41 5.16 -11.30 -2.67
N LEU A 42 3.98 -10.84 -3.10
CA LEU A 42 3.58 -10.87 -4.49
C LEU A 42 3.78 -9.53 -5.19
N GLY A 43 4.36 -8.54 -4.51
CA GLY A 43 4.56 -7.22 -5.07
C GLY A 43 4.41 -6.16 -4.01
N TRP A 44 3.27 -5.51 -3.99
CA TRP A 44 2.97 -4.42 -3.07
C TRP A 44 1.59 -4.61 -2.49
N GLU A 45 1.35 -3.98 -1.36
CA GLU A 45 0.00 -3.92 -0.78
C GLU A 45 -0.35 -2.47 -0.51
N LEU A 46 -1.52 -2.08 -0.98
CA LEU A 46 -2.13 -0.80 -0.61
C LEU A 46 -3.10 -1.07 0.53
N ARG A 47 -3.02 -0.25 1.57
CA ARG A 47 -3.89 -0.38 2.72
C ARG A 47 -4.54 0.97 2.99
N LEU A 48 -5.85 0.96 3.11
CA LEU A 48 -6.62 2.15 3.36
C LEU A 48 -7.13 2.14 4.80
N THR A 49 -6.87 3.22 5.53
CA THR A 49 -7.36 3.37 6.89
C THR A 49 -8.03 4.72 7.03
N ALA A 50 -9.04 4.79 7.88
CA ALA A 50 -9.72 6.04 8.21
C ALA A 50 -9.76 6.15 9.71
N GLY A 51 -9.10 7.18 10.25
CA GLY A 51 -8.89 7.27 11.68
C GLY A 51 -8.06 6.09 12.15
N SER A 52 -8.55 5.35 13.14
CA SER A 52 -7.90 4.14 13.61
C SER A 52 -8.49 2.89 13.00
N SER A 53 -9.44 3.03 12.06
CA SER A 53 -10.16 1.90 11.49
C SER A 53 -9.55 1.47 10.19
N PHE A 54 -9.37 0.16 10.03
CA PHE A 54 -8.97 -0.42 8.76
C PHE A 54 -10.17 -0.42 7.82
N SER A 55 -9.96 -0.01 6.58
CA SER A 55 -11.03 0.04 5.59
C SER A 55 -10.90 -1.08 4.57
N ARG A 56 -9.77 -1.16 3.88
CA ARG A 56 -9.55 -2.22 2.91
C ARG A 56 -8.09 -2.27 2.51
N SER A 57 -7.71 -3.38 1.87
CA SER A 57 -6.38 -3.51 1.30
C SER A 57 -6.47 -4.24 -0.02
N GLN A 58 -5.43 -4.10 -0.82
CA GLN A 58 -5.34 -4.79 -2.10
C GLN A 58 -3.87 -5.05 -2.43
N VAL A 59 -3.60 -6.28 -2.86
CA VAL A 59 -2.27 -6.65 -3.35
C VAL A 59 -2.17 -6.21 -4.80
N CYS A 60 -1.09 -5.51 -5.11
CA CYS A 60 -0.80 -5.01 -6.46
C CYS A 60 0.46 -5.70 -6.96
N LYS A 61 0.43 -6.18 -8.19
CA LYS A 61 1.55 -6.93 -8.74
C LYS A 61 2.44 -6.11 -9.65
N SER A 62 2.10 -4.85 -9.87
CA SER A 62 2.91 -3.95 -10.68
C SER A 62 2.75 -2.53 -10.15
N GLU A 63 3.72 -1.67 -10.51
CA GLU A 63 3.63 -0.26 -10.14
C GLU A 63 2.43 0.41 -10.79
N SER A 64 2.10 -0.03 -12.01
CA SER A 64 0.91 0.49 -12.69
C SER A 64 -0.35 0.19 -11.89
N ASP A 65 -0.45 -1.03 -11.34
CA ASP A 65 -1.58 -1.40 -10.50
C ASP A 65 -1.65 -0.54 -9.26
N VAL A 66 -0.50 -0.26 -8.65
CA VAL A 66 -0.43 0.61 -7.47
C VAL A 66 -1.01 1.97 -7.81
N ARG A 67 -0.55 2.58 -8.91
CA ARG A 67 -1.00 3.90 -9.29
C ARG A 67 -2.48 3.93 -9.61
N THR A 68 -2.94 2.96 -10.38
CA THR A 68 -4.34 2.90 -10.79
C THR A 68 -5.27 2.71 -9.59
N THR A 69 -4.92 1.78 -8.71
CA THR A 69 -5.74 1.48 -7.54
C THR A 69 -5.73 2.67 -6.57
N SER A 70 -4.56 3.24 -6.34
CA SER A 70 -4.42 4.39 -5.45
C SER A 70 -5.25 5.57 -5.93
N ALA A 71 -5.20 5.86 -7.22
CA ALA A 71 -5.96 6.96 -7.80
C ALA A 71 -7.47 6.70 -7.73
N ALA A 72 -7.89 5.47 -7.97
CA ALA A 72 -9.30 5.12 -7.92
C ALA A 72 -9.85 5.28 -6.51
N TRP A 73 -9.09 4.83 -5.51
CA TRP A 73 -9.51 4.97 -4.12
C TRP A 73 -9.59 6.43 -3.69
N ALA A 74 -8.64 7.25 -4.15
CA ALA A 74 -8.68 8.68 -3.85
C ALA A 74 -9.91 9.34 -4.46
N ALA A 75 -10.26 8.96 -5.70
CA ALA A 75 -11.45 9.50 -6.37
C ALA A 75 -12.72 9.10 -5.62
N GLU A 76 -12.80 7.85 -5.17
CA GLU A 76 -13.96 7.39 -4.39
C GLU A 76 -14.08 8.20 -3.08
N ALA A 77 -12.95 8.41 -2.41
CA ALA A 77 -12.96 9.13 -1.16
C ALA A 77 -13.41 10.58 -1.37
N ARG A 78 -12.91 11.23 -2.41
CA ARG A 78 -13.30 12.61 -2.71
C ARG A 78 -14.76 12.72 -3.02
N ALA A 79 -15.33 11.71 -3.71
CA ALA A 79 -16.75 11.70 -4.01
C ALA A 79 -17.59 11.59 -2.74
N LYS A 80 -17.00 11.12 -1.64
CA LYS A 80 -17.68 11.00 -0.34
C LYS A 80 -17.36 12.15 0.59
N GLY A 81 -16.72 13.19 0.08
CA GLY A 81 -16.48 14.39 0.86
C GLY A 81 -15.11 14.48 1.54
N TRP A 82 -14.22 13.55 1.26
CA TRP A 82 -12.86 13.63 1.79
C TRP A 82 -12.04 14.62 0.95
N THR A 83 -11.28 15.42 1.58
CA THR A 83 -10.39 16.41 0.93
C THR A 83 -9.01 16.39 1.59
#